data_3ed44dc3a130902a9f28e30841e3c6eb
#
_entry.id   3ed44dc3a130902a9f28e30841e3c6eb
#
_cell.length_a   1.000
_cell.length_b   1.000
_cell.length_c   1.000
_cell.angle_alpha   90.00
_cell.angle_beta   90.00
_cell.angle_gamma   90.00
#
_symmetry.space_group_name_H-M   'P 1'
#
loop_
_entity.id
_entity.type
_entity.pdbx_description
1 polymer ?
#
loop_
_entity_poly.entity_id
_entity_poly.type
_entity_poly.pdbx_seq_one_letter_code
_entity_poly.pdbx_strand_id
1 'polypeptide(L)'
;MNANELAKRIWQKDASLWKSDADSAKIIGNSLGWLTVADEMIGVVDDLAAFAASVRDRGFQHVMVCGMGGSSLCPEVLARTFGRQPGFPELLVLDSTDPDVIAGFMERIDIERCLFVIASKSGSTTEPNVFYKFWYDEVSKRRDNPGDNFVAITDPGSQLVDTARELKFLQTFLNQSDIGGRYSALSYFGMVPAALMGLDVRDLLDAARLSAKAITPAVEMGIALGDYANEGRDKLTLVIDQKLETLGLWIEQLIAESTGKEGKGILPVNGEPLGAPNVYGNDRVFVSISFGSLAEETKIKLDSLASAGHPVIYRKLDDLYDLGAEFFQWEFATAVAGWRLGINPFDQPNVQEAKDATKELLSTFVRRGHLDERNKIAADDLMTIYGGDDAQEAESVSEVLRRHLASVRPGDYIAFLNYIEETPEIDRALQELRVQLRDATHCAVTTGYGPRFLHSTGQLHKGGPDTGVFFQIIANDATDFAIPGEPYTFTILKQAQALGDFRALVKRGRRVIGIDLGDKTLPGLEALRNVL
;
A
#
# COMPACT_ATOMS: atom_id res chain seq x y z
N MET A 1 8.75 0.58 -31.32
CA MET A 1 7.48 -0.19 -31.31
C MET A 1 6.35 0.81 -31.18
N ASN A 2 5.29 0.70 -31.96
CA ASN A 2 4.12 1.56 -31.80
C ASN A 2 3.16 1.01 -30.74
N ALA A 3 2.21 1.84 -30.27
CA ALA A 3 1.28 1.50 -29.18
C ALA A 3 0.45 0.22 -29.46
N ASN A 4 -0.02 0.05 -30.68
CA ASN A 4 -0.84 -1.11 -31.06
C ASN A 4 -0.03 -2.42 -31.05
N GLU A 5 1.20 -2.38 -31.52
CA GLU A 5 2.09 -3.53 -31.50
C GLU A 5 2.48 -3.92 -30.07
N LEU A 6 2.77 -2.92 -29.22
CA LEU A 6 3.06 -3.13 -27.81
C LEU A 6 1.87 -3.77 -27.09
N ALA A 7 0.67 -3.20 -27.23
CA ALA A 7 -0.55 -3.77 -26.67
C ALA A 7 -0.77 -5.21 -27.11
N LYS A 8 -0.63 -5.49 -28.42
CA LYS A 8 -0.77 -6.84 -28.96
C LYS A 8 0.19 -7.84 -28.31
N ARG A 9 1.46 -7.49 -28.11
CA ARG A 9 2.45 -8.37 -27.47
C ARG A 9 2.15 -8.59 -26.00
N ILE A 10 1.67 -7.56 -25.27
CA ILE A 10 1.21 -7.72 -23.88
C ILE A 10 0.05 -8.71 -23.81
N TRP A 11 -0.97 -8.55 -24.66
CA TRP A 11 -2.10 -9.50 -24.76
C TRP A 11 -1.67 -10.92 -25.13
N GLN A 12 -0.59 -11.08 -25.89
CA GLN A 12 0.01 -12.38 -26.19
C GLN A 12 0.83 -12.96 -25.05
N LYS A 13 0.89 -12.28 -23.92
CA LYS A 13 1.68 -12.64 -22.73
C LYS A 13 3.17 -12.84 -23.07
N ASP A 14 3.70 -12.02 -24.00
CA ASP A 14 5.09 -12.10 -24.46
C ASP A 14 6.07 -11.54 -23.41
N ALA A 15 6.60 -12.42 -22.57
CA ALA A 15 7.53 -12.08 -21.50
C ALA A 15 8.81 -11.37 -22.01
N SER A 16 9.22 -11.62 -23.26
CA SER A 16 10.42 -11.02 -23.83
C SER A 16 10.33 -9.50 -24.02
N LEU A 17 9.15 -8.91 -23.87
CA LEU A 17 8.96 -7.46 -23.80
C LEU A 17 9.76 -6.83 -22.66
N TRP A 18 9.79 -7.47 -21.50
CA TRP A 18 10.41 -6.93 -20.30
C TRP A 18 11.79 -7.53 -20.03
N LYS A 19 11.90 -8.85 -20.05
CA LYS A 19 13.15 -9.58 -19.82
C LYS A 19 13.25 -10.81 -20.73
N SER A 20 14.46 -11.16 -21.14
CA SER A 20 14.71 -12.29 -22.05
C SER A 20 15.34 -13.51 -21.37
N ASP A 21 15.80 -13.37 -20.13
CA ASP A 21 16.35 -14.50 -19.37
C ASP A 21 15.23 -15.45 -18.91
N ALA A 22 15.56 -16.74 -18.77
CA ALA A 22 14.57 -17.78 -18.52
C ALA A 22 13.85 -17.64 -17.17
N ASP A 23 14.54 -17.17 -16.12
CA ASP A 23 13.98 -17.05 -14.78
C ASP A 23 12.98 -15.90 -14.74
N SER A 24 13.34 -14.73 -15.25
CA SER A 24 12.44 -13.59 -15.39
C SER A 24 11.24 -13.92 -16.29
N ALA A 25 11.47 -14.58 -17.42
CA ALA A 25 10.38 -14.98 -18.32
C ALA A 25 9.37 -15.90 -17.66
N LYS A 26 9.82 -16.82 -16.81
CA LYS A 26 8.96 -17.70 -16.01
C LYS A 26 8.11 -16.91 -14.99
N ILE A 27 8.73 -15.96 -14.27
CA ILE A 27 8.03 -15.10 -13.31
C ILE A 27 6.97 -14.28 -14.05
N ILE A 28 7.34 -13.62 -15.15
CA ILE A 28 6.43 -12.80 -15.95
C ILE A 28 5.26 -13.65 -16.48
N GLY A 29 5.55 -14.82 -17.05
CA GLY A 29 4.52 -15.72 -17.60
C GLY A 29 3.49 -16.16 -16.54
N ASN A 30 3.91 -16.29 -15.27
CA ASN A 30 3.05 -16.61 -14.14
C ASN A 30 2.46 -15.38 -13.44
N SER A 31 2.46 -14.21 -14.09
CA SER A 31 2.00 -12.95 -13.47
C SER A 31 1.05 -12.16 -14.38
N LEU A 32 0.60 -12.74 -15.48
CA LEU A 32 -0.21 -12.06 -16.51
C LEU A 32 -1.68 -12.51 -16.55
N GLY A 33 -2.17 -13.19 -15.50
CA GLY A 33 -3.59 -13.59 -15.37
C GLY A 33 -4.54 -12.39 -15.26
N TRP A 34 -4.07 -11.28 -14.71
CA TRP A 34 -4.84 -10.04 -14.59
C TRP A 34 -5.39 -9.51 -15.93
N LEU A 35 -4.76 -9.84 -17.05
CA LEU A 35 -5.23 -9.46 -18.39
C LEU A 35 -6.63 -10.01 -18.70
N THR A 36 -6.94 -11.22 -18.24
CA THR A 36 -8.20 -11.93 -18.55
C THR A 36 -9.12 -12.10 -17.36
N VAL A 37 -8.68 -11.69 -16.15
CA VAL A 37 -9.41 -11.96 -14.90
C VAL A 37 -10.82 -11.39 -14.89
N ALA A 38 -11.05 -10.22 -15.49
CA ALA A 38 -12.39 -9.62 -15.55
C ALA A 38 -13.37 -10.48 -16.36
N ASP A 39 -12.91 -11.10 -17.47
CA ASP A 39 -13.73 -12.05 -18.24
C ASP A 39 -13.99 -13.35 -17.47
N GLU A 40 -13.01 -13.85 -16.73
CA GLU A 40 -13.15 -15.07 -15.91
C GLU A 40 -14.10 -14.84 -14.72
N MET A 41 -13.98 -13.71 -14.04
CA MET A 41 -14.79 -13.35 -12.86
C MET A 41 -16.28 -13.11 -13.21
N ILE A 42 -16.61 -12.70 -14.43
CA ILE A 42 -18.02 -12.61 -14.88
C ILE A 42 -18.75 -13.95 -14.71
N GLY A 43 -18.05 -15.06 -14.88
CA GLY A 43 -18.63 -16.42 -14.74
C GLY A 43 -19.03 -16.78 -13.31
N VAL A 44 -18.57 -16.05 -12.29
CA VAL A 44 -18.82 -16.34 -10.87
C VAL A 44 -19.59 -15.23 -10.14
N VAL A 45 -20.03 -14.19 -10.86
CA VAL A 45 -20.74 -13.03 -10.25
C VAL A 45 -22.00 -13.47 -9.50
N ASP A 46 -22.78 -14.37 -10.07
CA ASP A 46 -24.04 -14.84 -9.46
C ASP A 46 -23.77 -15.66 -8.18
N ASP A 47 -22.69 -16.44 -8.16
CA ASP A 47 -22.25 -17.17 -6.96
C ASP A 47 -21.78 -16.20 -5.86
N LEU A 48 -21.05 -15.13 -6.22
CA LEU A 48 -20.64 -14.09 -5.29
C LEU A 48 -21.85 -13.34 -4.71
N ALA A 49 -22.81 -12.99 -5.53
CA ALA A 49 -24.04 -12.34 -5.11
C ALA A 49 -24.88 -13.25 -4.17
N ALA A 50 -24.98 -14.54 -4.48
CA ALA A 50 -25.66 -15.52 -3.63
C ALA A 50 -24.93 -15.70 -2.28
N PHE A 51 -23.60 -15.74 -2.28
CA PHE A 51 -22.81 -15.80 -1.07
C PHE A 51 -23.01 -14.54 -0.21
N ALA A 52 -22.92 -13.35 -0.81
CA ALA A 52 -23.14 -12.07 -0.11
C ALA A 52 -24.55 -11.98 0.50
N ALA A 53 -25.58 -12.44 -0.22
CA ALA A 53 -26.93 -12.53 0.32
C ALA A 53 -26.99 -13.48 1.52
N SER A 54 -26.33 -14.63 1.47
CA SER A 54 -26.29 -15.58 2.60
C SER A 54 -25.62 -14.98 3.84
N VAL A 55 -24.55 -14.18 3.66
CA VAL A 55 -23.86 -13.46 4.75
C VAL A 55 -24.77 -12.39 5.36
N ARG A 56 -25.42 -11.60 4.52
CA ARG A 56 -26.41 -10.60 4.96
C ARG A 56 -27.53 -11.27 5.79
N ASP A 57 -28.10 -12.37 5.29
CA ASP A 57 -29.23 -13.06 5.91
C ASP A 57 -28.85 -13.75 7.24
N ARG A 58 -27.56 -14.04 7.46
CA ARG A 58 -27.01 -14.47 8.75
C ARG A 58 -26.92 -13.33 9.75
N GLY A 59 -27.13 -12.08 9.33
CA GLY A 59 -27.18 -10.91 10.20
C GLY A 59 -25.81 -10.35 10.60
N PHE A 60 -24.77 -10.62 9.85
CA PHE A 60 -23.49 -9.92 10.01
C PHE A 60 -23.66 -8.41 9.81
N GLN A 61 -23.04 -7.61 10.67
CA GLN A 61 -23.08 -6.14 10.62
C GLN A 61 -21.84 -5.56 10.00
N HIS A 62 -20.70 -6.27 10.15
CA HIS A 62 -19.41 -5.87 9.63
C HIS A 62 -18.78 -7.00 8.85
N VAL A 63 -18.02 -6.65 7.85
CA VAL A 63 -17.05 -7.50 7.17
C VAL A 63 -15.68 -6.87 7.35
N MET A 64 -14.75 -7.56 7.99
CA MET A 64 -13.39 -7.07 8.18
C MET A 64 -12.43 -7.83 7.27
N VAL A 65 -11.85 -7.14 6.29
CA VAL A 65 -10.77 -7.70 5.45
C VAL A 65 -9.46 -7.58 6.22
N CYS A 66 -8.87 -8.73 6.54
CA CYS A 66 -7.57 -8.87 7.20
C CYS A 66 -6.53 -9.25 6.14
N GLY A 67 -5.84 -8.28 5.60
CA GLY A 67 -4.91 -8.45 4.47
C GLY A 67 -3.87 -7.36 4.41
N MET A 68 -2.90 -7.50 3.50
CA MET A 68 -1.84 -6.52 3.28
C MET A 68 -1.70 -6.21 1.80
N GLY A 69 -1.39 -4.96 1.46
CA GLY A 69 -1.13 -4.52 0.10
C GLY A 69 -2.27 -4.87 -0.87
N GLY A 70 -2.01 -5.63 -1.93
CA GLY A 70 -3.03 -6.02 -2.92
C GLY A 70 -4.23 -6.80 -2.34
N SER A 71 -4.10 -7.36 -1.13
CA SER A 71 -5.21 -8.04 -0.45
C SER A 71 -6.10 -7.09 0.36
N SER A 72 -5.69 -5.84 0.58
CA SER A 72 -6.41 -4.84 1.41
C SER A 72 -6.76 -3.57 0.64
N LEU A 73 -5.89 -3.09 -0.25
CA LEU A 73 -6.02 -1.75 -0.83
C LEU A 73 -7.21 -1.61 -1.78
N CYS A 74 -7.50 -2.60 -2.63
CA CYS A 74 -8.71 -2.55 -3.46
C CYS A 74 -9.98 -2.56 -2.60
N PRO A 75 -10.15 -3.46 -1.60
CA PRO A 75 -11.23 -3.38 -0.62
C PRO A 75 -11.37 -2.02 0.06
N GLU A 76 -10.25 -1.40 0.47
CA GLU A 76 -10.25 -0.05 1.08
C GLU A 76 -10.76 1.01 0.10
N VAL A 77 -10.29 1.00 -1.15
CA VAL A 77 -10.79 1.91 -2.20
C VAL A 77 -12.30 1.77 -2.36
N LEU A 78 -12.80 0.55 -2.47
CA LEU A 78 -14.24 0.30 -2.66
C LEU A 78 -15.04 0.74 -1.41
N ALA A 79 -14.57 0.40 -0.20
CA ALA A 79 -15.24 0.78 1.05
C ALA A 79 -15.37 2.30 1.20
N ARG A 80 -14.29 3.04 0.95
CA ARG A 80 -14.27 4.51 1.09
C ARG A 80 -15.04 5.21 -0.03
N THR A 81 -14.94 4.69 -1.25
CA THR A 81 -15.63 5.30 -2.40
C THR A 81 -17.13 5.09 -2.37
N PHE A 82 -17.59 3.86 -2.12
CA PHE A 82 -19.02 3.55 -2.16
C PHE A 82 -19.71 3.73 -0.81
N GLY A 83 -18.97 3.60 0.29
CA GLY A 83 -19.53 3.61 1.63
C GLY A 83 -20.43 2.39 1.91
N ARG A 84 -21.10 2.40 3.05
CA ARG A 84 -22.00 1.32 3.45
C ARG A 84 -23.24 1.28 2.56
N GLN A 85 -23.53 0.13 1.96
CA GLN A 85 -24.73 -0.08 1.16
C GLN A 85 -25.94 -0.48 2.03
N PRO A 86 -27.16 -0.01 1.71
CA PRO A 86 -28.35 -0.34 2.47
C PRO A 86 -28.60 -1.86 2.55
N GLY A 87 -28.76 -2.36 3.78
CA GLY A 87 -29.04 -3.77 4.02
C GLY A 87 -27.82 -4.70 4.01
N PHE A 88 -26.62 -4.20 3.69
CA PHE A 88 -25.38 -4.97 3.70
C PHE A 88 -24.48 -4.60 4.89
N PRO A 89 -23.54 -5.48 5.26
CA PRO A 89 -22.55 -5.18 6.28
C PRO A 89 -21.68 -3.98 5.90
N GLU A 90 -21.15 -3.27 6.89
CA GLU A 90 -20.09 -2.29 6.66
C GLU A 90 -18.77 -3.02 6.41
N LEU A 91 -18.05 -2.63 5.33
CA LEU A 91 -16.72 -3.17 5.03
C LEU A 91 -15.66 -2.36 5.77
N LEU A 92 -14.81 -3.07 6.51
CA LEU A 92 -13.66 -2.56 7.25
C LEU A 92 -12.40 -3.25 6.75
N VAL A 93 -11.27 -2.57 6.84
CA VAL A 93 -9.97 -3.12 6.43
C VAL A 93 -9.00 -3.04 7.60
N LEU A 94 -8.40 -4.17 7.96
CA LEU A 94 -7.31 -4.27 8.92
C LEU A 94 -6.03 -4.68 8.19
N ASP A 95 -5.12 -3.72 8.06
CA ASP A 95 -3.80 -3.89 7.44
C ASP A 95 -2.69 -3.21 8.27
N SER A 96 -2.91 -3.09 9.57
CA SER A 96 -1.95 -2.57 10.54
C SER A 96 -1.74 -3.57 11.68
N THR A 97 -0.48 -3.77 12.08
CA THR A 97 -0.11 -4.52 13.30
C THR A 97 0.00 -3.61 14.52
N ASP A 98 -0.37 -2.36 14.39
CA ASP A 98 -0.45 -1.43 15.51
C ASP A 98 -1.54 -1.87 16.47
N PRO A 99 -1.24 -2.13 17.75
CA PRO A 99 -2.23 -2.63 18.70
C PRO A 99 -3.31 -1.60 19.04
N ASP A 100 -3.04 -0.30 18.95
CA ASP A 100 -4.04 0.73 19.20
C ASP A 100 -5.09 0.76 18.08
N VAL A 101 -4.69 0.49 16.82
CA VAL A 101 -5.62 0.27 15.70
C VAL A 101 -6.51 -0.96 15.95
N ILE A 102 -5.93 -2.06 16.47
CA ILE A 102 -6.70 -3.27 16.81
C ILE A 102 -7.68 -2.98 17.93
N ALA A 103 -7.26 -2.23 18.96
CA ALA A 103 -8.14 -1.79 20.05
C ALA A 103 -9.33 -0.97 19.54
N GLY A 104 -9.08 -0.01 18.64
CA GLY A 104 -10.12 0.79 18.00
C GLY A 104 -11.16 -0.07 17.25
N PHE A 105 -10.73 -1.13 16.56
CA PHE A 105 -11.67 -2.08 15.95
C PHE A 105 -12.44 -2.90 16.97
N MET A 106 -11.81 -3.35 18.06
CA MET A 106 -12.50 -4.08 19.14
C MET A 106 -13.63 -3.25 19.78
N GLU A 107 -13.43 -1.96 19.91
CA GLU A 107 -14.46 -1.04 20.44
C GLU A 107 -15.59 -0.77 19.43
N ARG A 108 -15.26 -0.77 18.13
CA ARG A 108 -16.19 -0.41 17.05
C ARG A 108 -17.13 -1.54 16.64
N ILE A 109 -16.68 -2.80 16.67
CA ILE A 109 -17.42 -3.93 16.10
C ILE A 109 -18.09 -4.79 17.16
N ASP A 110 -19.24 -5.38 16.82
CA ASP A 110 -19.75 -6.57 17.49
C ASP A 110 -19.05 -7.81 16.91
N ILE A 111 -18.13 -8.39 17.67
CA ILE A 111 -17.27 -9.51 17.23
C ILE A 111 -18.10 -10.72 16.77
N GLU A 112 -19.23 -11.02 17.45
CA GLU A 112 -20.11 -12.13 17.08
C GLU A 112 -20.82 -11.90 15.74
N ARG A 113 -20.98 -10.63 15.35
CA ARG A 113 -21.64 -10.19 14.13
C ARG A 113 -20.67 -9.59 13.10
N CYS A 114 -19.39 -9.91 13.23
CA CYS A 114 -18.34 -9.56 12.26
C CYS A 114 -17.92 -10.81 11.48
N LEU A 115 -17.85 -10.69 10.16
CA LEU A 115 -17.25 -11.69 9.27
C LEU A 115 -15.82 -11.26 8.96
N PHE A 116 -14.85 -12.09 9.31
CA PHE A 116 -13.43 -11.84 9.08
C PHE A 116 -13.00 -12.50 7.76
N VAL A 117 -12.55 -11.70 6.79
CA VAL A 117 -12.03 -12.17 5.51
C VAL A 117 -10.51 -12.17 5.58
N ILE A 118 -9.94 -13.35 5.78
CA ILE A 118 -8.48 -13.53 5.81
C ILE A 118 -7.97 -13.62 4.38
N ALA A 119 -7.28 -12.56 3.95
CA ALA A 119 -6.86 -12.37 2.57
C ALA A 119 -5.32 -12.43 2.45
N SER A 120 -4.79 -13.52 1.89
CA SER A 120 -3.36 -13.72 1.69
C SER A 120 -3.09 -14.63 0.51
N LYS A 121 -2.46 -14.10 -0.55
CA LYS A 121 -2.12 -14.87 -1.77
C LYS A 121 -1.30 -16.12 -1.43
N SER A 122 -0.18 -15.97 -0.75
CA SER A 122 0.73 -17.06 -0.39
C SER A 122 0.25 -17.89 0.81
N GLY A 123 -0.71 -17.38 1.59
CA GLY A 123 -1.13 -17.96 2.87
C GLY A 123 -0.05 -17.92 3.98
N SER A 124 1.12 -17.32 3.71
CA SER A 124 2.27 -17.29 4.63
C SER A 124 2.67 -15.88 5.08
N THR A 125 1.91 -14.85 4.68
CA THR A 125 2.14 -13.46 5.12
C THR A 125 1.89 -13.34 6.61
N THR A 126 2.83 -12.73 7.34
CA THR A 126 2.83 -12.69 8.81
C THR A 126 1.57 -12.01 9.34
N GLU A 127 1.23 -10.84 8.81
CA GLU A 127 0.16 -10.00 9.33
C GLU A 127 -1.23 -10.67 9.21
N PRO A 128 -1.71 -11.14 8.05
CA PRO A 128 -2.96 -11.89 7.99
C PRO A 128 -2.97 -13.14 8.89
N ASN A 129 -1.82 -13.79 9.09
CA ASN A 129 -1.70 -14.95 9.97
C ASN A 129 -1.89 -14.58 11.44
N VAL A 130 -1.31 -13.48 11.93
CA VAL A 130 -1.52 -13.05 13.31
C VAL A 130 -2.93 -12.47 13.50
N PHE A 131 -3.50 -11.81 12.49
CA PHE A 131 -4.87 -11.31 12.55
C PHE A 131 -5.88 -12.45 12.69
N TYR A 132 -5.78 -13.53 11.88
CA TYR A 132 -6.72 -14.63 12.04
C TYR A 132 -6.57 -15.32 13.39
N LYS A 133 -5.35 -15.51 13.90
CA LYS A 133 -5.13 -16.12 15.23
C LYS A 133 -5.80 -15.30 16.33
N PHE A 134 -5.62 -13.99 16.29
CA PHE A 134 -6.19 -13.08 17.26
C PHE A 134 -7.73 -13.08 17.20
N TRP A 135 -8.30 -12.83 16.03
CA TRP A 135 -9.75 -12.76 15.88
C TRP A 135 -10.44 -14.11 16.07
N TYR A 136 -9.79 -15.21 15.66
CA TYR A 136 -10.33 -16.54 15.89
C TYR A 136 -10.42 -16.86 17.38
N ASP A 137 -9.40 -16.51 18.15
CA ASP A 137 -9.40 -16.64 19.62
C ASP A 137 -10.51 -15.77 20.24
N GLU A 138 -10.67 -14.53 19.81
CA GLU A 138 -11.72 -13.62 20.30
C GLU A 138 -13.12 -14.13 19.96
N VAL A 139 -13.36 -14.65 18.76
CA VAL A 139 -14.64 -15.27 18.37
C VAL A 139 -14.89 -16.56 19.17
N SER A 140 -13.86 -17.38 19.38
CA SER A 140 -13.98 -18.67 20.11
C SER A 140 -14.39 -18.51 21.59
N LYS A 141 -14.11 -17.35 22.18
CA LYS A 141 -14.58 -17.01 23.54
C LYS A 141 -16.09 -16.74 23.62
N ARG A 142 -16.75 -16.55 22.46
CA ARG A 142 -18.15 -16.09 22.34
C ARG A 142 -19.06 -17.06 21.59
N ARG A 143 -18.48 -17.91 20.72
CA ARG A 143 -19.24 -18.81 19.83
C ARG A 143 -18.66 -20.22 19.82
N ASP A 144 -19.54 -21.22 19.79
CA ASP A 144 -19.14 -22.64 19.72
C ASP A 144 -18.49 -23.03 18.38
N ASN A 145 -18.90 -22.36 17.29
CA ASN A 145 -18.39 -22.59 15.93
C ASN A 145 -17.73 -21.31 15.38
N PRO A 146 -16.54 -20.95 15.84
CA PRO A 146 -15.89 -19.70 15.44
C PRO A 146 -15.60 -19.61 13.94
N GLY A 147 -15.37 -20.75 13.26
CA GLY A 147 -15.13 -20.78 11.82
C GLY A 147 -16.25 -20.20 10.95
N ASP A 148 -17.50 -20.17 11.46
CA ASP A 148 -18.64 -19.55 10.78
C ASP A 148 -18.48 -18.02 10.59
N ASN A 149 -17.57 -17.40 11.31
CA ASN A 149 -17.23 -15.98 11.20
C ASN A 149 -16.02 -15.72 10.28
N PHE A 150 -15.49 -16.74 9.60
CA PHE A 150 -14.27 -16.60 8.82
C PHE A 150 -14.44 -17.03 7.37
N VAL A 151 -13.80 -16.28 6.50
CA VAL A 151 -13.66 -16.56 5.06
C VAL A 151 -12.18 -16.46 4.70
N ALA A 152 -11.70 -17.31 3.80
CA ALA A 152 -10.35 -17.21 3.26
C ALA A 152 -10.39 -16.79 1.78
N ILE A 153 -9.46 -15.90 1.38
CA ILE A 153 -9.13 -15.63 -0.02
C ILE A 153 -7.63 -15.90 -0.18
N THR A 154 -7.28 -16.88 -1.01
CA THR A 154 -5.90 -17.33 -1.14
C THR A 154 -5.68 -18.10 -2.43
N ASP A 155 -4.41 -18.37 -2.78
CA ASP A 155 -4.09 -19.22 -3.92
C ASP A 155 -4.28 -20.71 -3.59
N PRO A 156 -4.56 -21.54 -4.61
CA PRO A 156 -4.63 -23.00 -4.45
C PRO A 156 -3.33 -23.57 -3.86
N GLY A 157 -3.47 -24.47 -2.88
CA GLY A 157 -2.33 -25.15 -2.23
C GLY A 157 -1.54 -24.30 -1.22
N SER A 158 -2.03 -23.10 -0.89
CA SER A 158 -1.46 -22.29 0.19
C SER A 158 -1.74 -22.88 1.57
N GLN A 159 -0.92 -22.54 2.57
CA GLN A 159 -1.15 -22.95 3.95
C GLN A 159 -2.51 -22.48 4.49
N LEU A 160 -3.02 -21.33 4.02
CA LEU A 160 -4.31 -20.79 4.45
C LEU A 160 -5.48 -21.69 4.01
N VAL A 161 -5.35 -22.46 2.91
CA VAL A 161 -6.36 -23.47 2.50
C VAL A 161 -6.48 -24.55 3.57
N ASP A 162 -5.36 -25.06 4.09
CA ASP A 162 -5.36 -26.08 5.12
C ASP A 162 -5.90 -25.52 6.45
N THR A 163 -5.44 -24.34 6.85
CA THR A 163 -5.96 -23.63 8.03
C THR A 163 -7.47 -23.44 7.96
N ALA A 164 -8.00 -22.94 6.83
CA ALA A 164 -9.43 -22.71 6.65
C ALA A 164 -10.25 -24.01 6.74
N ARG A 165 -9.71 -25.12 6.23
CA ARG A 165 -10.33 -26.45 6.32
C ARG A 165 -10.35 -26.97 7.75
N GLU A 166 -9.21 -26.90 8.44
CA GLU A 166 -9.05 -27.39 9.83
C GLU A 166 -9.94 -26.60 10.80
N LEU A 167 -9.96 -25.28 10.65
CA LEU A 167 -10.74 -24.38 11.49
C LEU A 167 -12.19 -24.20 11.01
N LYS A 168 -12.57 -24.91 9.95
CA LYS A 168 -13.93 -24.93 9.37
C LYS A 168 -14.44 -23.53 9.02
N PHE A 169 -13.65 -22.76 8.29
CA PHE A 169 -14.07 -21.46 7.79
C PHE A 169 -15.33 -21.61 6.92
N LEU A 170 -16.19 -20.60 6.97
CA LEU A 170 -17.47 -20.56 6.26
C LEU A 170 -17.30 -20.78 4.74
N GLN A 171 -16.27 -20.18 4.15
CA GLN A 171 -15.95 -20.29 2.72
C GLN A 171 -14.45 -20.06 2.48
N THR A 172 -13.94 -20.68 1.41
CA THR A 172 -12.60 -20.43 0.87
C THR A 172 -12.71 -20.11 -0.62
N PHE A 173 -12.24 -18.93 -1.02
CA PHE A 173 -12.14 -18.52 -2.41
C PHE A 173 -10.71 -18.73 -2.90
N LEU A 174 -10.55 -19.56 -3.92
CA LEU A 174 -9.27 -19.89 -4.52
C LEU A 174 -9.00 -18.95 -5.69
N ASN A 175 -8.05 -18.05 -5.50
CA ASN A 175 -7.68 -17.06 -6.51
C ASN A 175 -6.82 -17.69 -7.62
N GLN A 176 -6.78 -17.04 -8.78
CA GLN A 176 -5.89 -17.40 -9.87
C GLN A 176 -4.43 -17.16 -9.46
N SER A 177 -3.61 -18.21 -9.50
CA SER A 177 -2.23 -18.15 -9.02
C SER A 177 -1.28 -17.33 -9.90
N ASP A 178 -1.66 -17.07 -11.16
CA ASP A 178 -0.90 -16.27 -12.11
C ASP A 178 -1.23 -14.76 -12.07
N ILE A 179 -1.77 -14.27 -10.94
CA ILE A 179 -2.04 -12.85 -10.68
C ILE A 179 -1.17 -12.38 -9.52
N GLY A 180 -0.33 -11.38 -9.73
CA GLY A 180 0.44 -10.73 -8.67
C GLY A 180 -0.47 -9.96 -7.70
N GLY A 181 -0.09 -9.84 -6.40
CA GLY A 181 -0.94 -9.19 -5.38
C GLY A 181 -1.44 -7.79 -5.79
N ARG A 182 -0.54 -6.92 -6.25
CA ARG A 182 -0.89 -5.55 -6.68
C ARG A 182 -1.68 -5.45 -8.00
N TYR A 183 -1.78 -6.57 -8.75
CA TYR A 183 -2.58 -6.71 -9.97
C TYR A 183 -3.88 -7.50 -9.73
N SER A 184 -4.32 -7.66 -8.49
CA SER A 184 -5.43 -8.55 -8.13
C SER A 184 -6.75 -7.81 -7.86
N ALA A 185 -6.83 -6.52 -8.17
CA ALA A 185 -8.03 -5.71 -7.86
C ALA A 185 -9.32 -6.31 -8.43
N LEU A 186 -9.28 -6.84 -9.65
CA LEU A 186 -10.43 -7.41 -10.34
C LEU A 186 -10.59 -8.93 -10.15
N SER A 187 -9.79 -9.53 -9.25
CA SER A 187 -9.89 -10.95 -8.87
C SER A 187 -10.75 -11.15 -7.62
N TYR A 188 -10.77 -12.34 -7.05
CA TYR A 188 -11.47 -12.60 -5.78
C TYR A 188 -11.01 -11.65 -4.65
N PHE A 189 -9.77 -11.16 -4.65
CA PHE A 189 -9.28 -10.23 -3.62
C PHE A 189 -10.04 -8.90 -3.59
N GLY A 190 -10.50 -8.39 -4.74
CA GLY A 190 -11.37 -7.20 -4.76
C GLY A 190 -12.85 -7.55 -4.86
N MET A 191 -13.21 -8.57 -5.65
CA MET A 191 -14.61 -8.84 -6.00
C MET A 191 -15.40 -9.54 -4.88
N VAL A 192 -14.75 -10.35 -4.01
CA VAL A 192 -15.43 -10.92 -2.83
C VAL A 192 -15.79 -9.82 -1.84
N PRO A 193 -14.87 -8.94 -1.42
CA PRO A 193 -15.23 -7.78 -0.58
C PRO A 193 -16.29 -6.87 -1.22
N ALA A 194 -16.19 -6.60 -2.53
CA ALA A 194 -17.19 -5.82 -3.27
C ALA A 194 -18.61 -6.41 -3.14
N ALA A 195 -18.75 -7.72 -3.38
CA ALA A 195 -20.02 -8.42 -3.24
C ALA A 195 -20.53 -8.36 -1.79
N LEU A 196 -19.67 -8.63 -0.81
CA LEU A 196 -20.00 -8.65 0.61
C LEU A 196 -20.52 -7.31 1.13
N MET A 197 -20.04 -6.18 0.58
CA MET A 197 -20.56 -4.86 0.90
C MET A 197 -21.79 -4.45 0.07
N GLY A 198 -22.24 -5.30 -0.86
CA GLY A 198 -23.46 -5.10 -1.63
C GLY A 198 -23.30 -4.33 -2.95
N LEU A 199 -22.09 -4.26 -3.50
CA LEU A 199 -21.86 -3.66 -4.82
C LEU A 199 -22.28 -4.62 -5.95
N ASP A 200 -22.67 -4.05 -7.07
CA ASP A 200 -22.83 -4.81 -8.30
C ASP A 200 -21.45 -5.11 -8.89
N VAL A 201 -20.96 -6.33 -8.62
CA VAL A 201 -19.66 -6.80 -9.12
C VAL A 201 -19.63 -6.86 -10.64
N ARG A 202 -20.79 -7.12 -11.27
CA ARG A 202 -20.90 -7.17 -12.74
C ARG A 202 -20.57 -5.82 -13.36
N ASP A 203 -21.08 -4.73 -12.81
CA ASP A 203 -20.84 -3.38 -13.34
C ASP A 203 -19.35 -3.00 -13.25
N LEU A 204 -18.67 -3.33 -12.12
CA LEU A 204 -17.21 -3.13 -11.99
C LEU A 204 -16.44 -3.93 -13.07
N LEU A 205 -16.79 -5.20 -13.26
CA LEU A 205 -16.11 -6.07 -14.22
C LEU A 205 -16.42 -5.67 -15.67
N ASP A 206 -17.64 -5.25 -15.97
CA ASP A 206 -18.01 -4.79 -17.31
C ASP A 206 -17.31 -3.49 -17.67
N ALA A 207 -17.14 -2.55 -16.73
CA ALA A 207 -16.33 -1.35 -16.94
C ALA A 207 -14.87 -1.72 -17.28
N ALA A 208 -14.27 -2.67 -16.55
CA ALA A 208 -12.92 -3.17 -16.85
C ALA A 208 -12.85 -3.82 -18.24
N ARG A 209 -13.81 -4.65 -18.61
CA ARG A 209 -13.88 -5.35 -19.91
C ARG A 209 -14.06 -4.37 -21.07
N LEU A 210 -14.84 -3.30 -20.89
CA LEU A 210 -14.97 -2.23 -21.88
C LEU A 210 -13.65 -1.49 -22.04
N SER A 211 -12.98 -1.18 -20.95
CA SER A 211 -11.67 -0.54 -20.94
C SER A 211 -10.60 -1.41 -21.64
N ALA A 212 -10.63 -2.72 -21.43
CA ALA A 212 -9.74 -3.68 -22.10
C ALA A 212 -9.85 -3.64 -23.63
N LYS A 213 -11.04 -3.34 -24.16
CA LYS A 213 -11.26 -3.17 -25.63
C LYS A 213 -10.76 -1.82 -26.14
N ALA A 214 -10.65 -0.82 -25.29
CA ALA A 214 -10.22 0.55 -25.61
C ALA A 214 -8.89 0.88 -24.90
N ILE A 215 -7.88 0.02 -25.05
CA ILE A 215 -6.65 0.04 -24.24
C ILE A 215 -5.66 1.16 -24.59
N THR A 216 -5.82 1.84 -25.73
CA THR A 216 -4.90 2.88 -26.19
C THR A 216 -4.55 3.93 -25.14
N PRO A 217 -5.52 4.50 -24.38
CA PRO A 217 -5.19 5.49 -23.35
C PRO A 217 -4.26 4.96 -22.25
N ALA A 218 -4.41 3.70 -21.84
CA ALA A 218 -3.52 3.08 -20.85
C ALA A 218 -2.11 2.88 -21.41
N VAL A 219 -1.99 2.47 -22.68
CA VAL A 219 -0.69 2.32 -23.35
C VAL A 219 0.01 3.67 -23.46
N GLU A 220 -0.69 4.71 -23.91
CA GLU A 220 -0.15 6.07 -24.03
C GLU A 220 0.28 6.62 -22.67
N MET A 221 -0.53 6.44 -21.63
CA MET A 221 -0.19 6.83 -20.27
C MET A 221 1.05 6.09 -19.78
N GLY A 222 1.15 4.79 -19.96
CA GLY A 222 2.30 4.01 -19.54
C GLY A 222 3.59 4.40 -20.28
N ILE A 223 3.51 4.68 -21.59
CA ILE A 223 4.64 5.21 -22.36
C ILE A 223 5.06 6.57 -21.80
N ALA A 224 4.11 7.49 -21.60
CA ALA A 224 4.38 8.83 -21.09
C ALA A 224 5.05 8.79 -19.71
N LEU A 225 4.51 8.00 -18.76
CA LEU A 225 5.11 7.84 -17.43
C LEU A 225 6.52 7.27 -17.49
N GLY A 226 6.75 6.26 -18.32
CA GLY A 226 8.07 5.68 -18.50
C GLY A 226 9.06 6.63 -19.17
N ASP A 227 8.64 7.42 -20.14
CA ASP A 227 9.46 8.42 -20.83
C ASP A 227 9.83 9.57 -19.88
N TYR A 228 8.84 10.12 -19.17
CA TYR A 228 9.10 11.15 -18.17
C TYR A 228 10.08 10.69 -17.09
N ALA A 229 9.94 9.46 -16.60
CA ALA A 229 10.87 8.92 -15.61
C ALA A 229 12.30 8.76 -16.18
N ASN A 230 12.44 8.31 -17.42
CA ASN A 230 13.75 8.24 -18.10
C ASN A 230 14.38 9.63 -18.36
N GLU A 231 13.56 10.67 -18.44
CA GLU A 231 13.98 12.08 -18.57
C GLU A 231 14.24 12.76 -17.22
N GLY A 232 14.14 12.02 -16.10
CA GLY A 232 14.34 12.54 -14.74
C GLY A 232 13.09 13.14 -14.09
N ARG A 233 11.90 12.96 -14.68
CA ARG A 233 10.60 13.31 -14.10
C ARG A 233 9.95 12.05 -13.54
N ASP A 234 10.48 11.56 -12.44
CA ASP A 234 10.12 10.28 -11.84
C ASP A 234 9.21 10.41 -10.59
N LYS A 235 8.73 11.63 -10.28
CA LYS A 235 7.82 11.88 -9.15
C LYS A 235 6.39 12.08 -9.68
N LEU A 236 5.58 11.03 -9.61
CA LEU A 236 4.20 11.00 -10.04
C LEU A 236 3.27 11.55 -8.96
N THR A 237 2.88 12.82 -9.06
CA THR A 237 1.96 13.46 -8.11
C THR A 237 0.52 13.18 -8.50
N LEU A 238 -0.21 12.52 -7.61
CA LEU A 238 -1.62 12.18 -7.78
C LEU A 238 -2.51 13.28 -7.20
N VAL A 239 -3.37 13.84 -8.05
CA VAL A 239 -4.34 14.87 -7.70
C VAL A 239 -5.73 14.26 -7.87
N ILE A 240 -6.25 13.69 -6.79
CA ILE A 240 -7.45 12.85 -6.83
C ILE A 240 -8.61 13.57 -6.15
N ASP A 241 -9.79 13.49 -6.77
CA ASP A 241 -11.03 13.97 -6.17
C ASP A 241 -11.26 13.31 -4.79
N GLN A 242 -11.73 14.09 -3.82
CA GLN A 242 -11.97 13.61 -2.46
C GLN A 242 -12.82 12.32 -2.42
N LYS A 243 -13.78 12.19 -3.33
CA LYS A 243 -14.62 10.99 -3.43
C LYS A 243 -13.84 9.72 -3.77
N LEU A 244 -12.69 9.86 -4.41
CA LEU A 244 -11.83 8.79 -4.92
C LEU A 244 -10.46 8.77 -4.22
N GLU A 245 -10.25 9.53 -3.16
CA GLU A 245 -8.92 9.79 -2.57
C GLU A 245 -8.11 8.53 -2.27
N THR A 246 -8.77 7.48 -1.79
CA THR A 246 -8.11 6.19 -1.45
C THR A 246 -7.64 5.41 -2.68
N LEU A 247 -8.13 5.72 -3.89
CA LEU A 247 -7.57 5.16 -5.13
C LEU A 247 -6.07 5.45 -5.25
N GLY A 248 -5.62 6.58 -4.69
CA GLY A 248 -4.22 6.95 -4.64
C GLY A 248 -3.35 5.97 -3.88
N LEU A 249 -3.84 5.35 -2.81
CA LEU A 249 -3.10 4.33 -2.04
C LEU A 249 -2.88 3.05 -2.88
N TRP A 250 -3.88 2.65 -3.65
CA TRP A 250 -3.77 1.50 -4.54
C TRP A 250 -2.83 1.77 -5.73
N ILE A 251 -2.92 2.96 -6.35
CA ILE A 251 -1.99 3.39 -7.42
C ILE A 251 -0.57 3.48 -6.87
N GLU A 252 -0.40 3.96 -5.63
CA GLU A 252 0.89 4.04 -4.97
C GLU A 252 1.55 2.67 -4.88
N GLN A 253 0.84 1.66 -4.39
CA GLN A 253 1.38 0.31 -4.36
C GLN A 253 1.72 -0.17 -5.77
N LEU A 254 0.77 -0.08 -6.69
CA LEU A 254 0.91 -0.60 -8.04
C LEU A 254 2.16 -0.04 -8.73
N ILE A 255 2.35 1.27 -8.70
CA ILE A 255 3.48 1.95 -9.36
C ILE A 255 4.79 1.70 -8.60
N ALA A 256 4.83 1.95 -7.29
CA ALA A 256 6.07 1.87 -6.51
C ALA A 256 6.65 0.46 -6.49
N GLU A 257 5.80 -0.54 -6.22
CA GLU A 257 6.24 -1.94 -6.13
C GLU A 257 6.60 -2.53 -7.51
N SER A 258 5.93 -2.08 -8.58
CA SER A 258 6.21 -2.55 -9.94
C SER A 258 7.44 -1.90 -10.55
N THR A 259 7.71 -0.63 -10.27
CA THR A 259 8.76 0.12 -10.94
C THR A 259 10.03 0.30 -10.11
N GLY A 260 9.94 0.26 -8.78
CA GLY A 260 11.03 0.59 -7.86
C GLY A 260 12.08 -0.52 -7.73
N LYS A 261 12.88 -0.76 -8.76
CA LYS A 261 13.91 -1.82 -8.77
C LYS A 261 15.04 -1.54 -9.76
N GLU A 262 16.16 -2.25 -9.60
CA GLU A 262 17.34 -2.10 -10.46
C GLU A 262 17.87 -0.64 -10.51
N GLY A 263 17.70 0.12 -9.43
CA GLY A 263 18.09 1.54 -9.37
C GLY A 263 17.19 2.47 -10.18
N LYS A 264 16.02 2.03 -10.60
CA LYS A 264 15.00 2.78 -11.34
C LYS A 264 13.69 2.80 -10.56
N GLY A 265 12.75 3.65 -10.97
CA GLY A 265 11.42 3.67 -10.43
C GLY A 265 10.68 4.97 -10.70
N ILE A 266 9.37 4.92 -10.47
CA ILE A 266 8.49 6.08 -10.44
C ILE A 266 8.00 6.18 -9.00
N LEU A 267 8.25 7.30 -8.34
CA LEU A 267 7.76 7.57 -6.99
C LEU A 267 6.35 8.15 -7.07
N PRO A 268 5.31 7.42 -6.67
CA PRO A 268 4.00 8.02 -6.49
C PRO A 268 3.99 8.95 -5.27
N VAL A 269 3.39 10.11 -5.45
CA VAL A 269 3.21 11.12 -4.42
C VAL A 269 1.71 11.32 -4.23
N ASN A 270 1.14 10.54 -3.32
CA ASN A 270 -0.28 10.56 -3.03
C ASN A 270 -0.61 11.52 -1.89
N GLY A 271 -1.78 12.18 -1.95
CA GLY A 271 -2.32 13.02 -0.87
C GLY A 271 -1.51 14.30 -0.58
N GLU A 272 -0.58 14.72 -1.44
CA GLU A 272 0.11 15.99 -1.30
C GLU A 272 -0.79 17.16 -1.73
N PRO A 273 -1.08 18.14 -0.85
CA PRO A 273 -1.87 19.31 -1.23
C PRO A 273 -1.22 20.10 -2.36
N LEU A 274 -2.01 20.47 -3.40
CA LEU A 274 -1.50 21.26 -4.51
C LEU A 274 -1.00 22.63 -4.07
N GLY A 275 0.29 22.89 -4.37
CA GLY A 275 0.95 24.18 -4.20
C GLY A 275 1.02 25.00 -5.50
N ALA A 276 1.65 26.16 -5.42
CA ALA A 276 1.99 26.97 -6.59
C ALA A 276 3.16 26.33 -7.37
N PRO A 277 3.33 26.61 -8.68
CA PRO A 277 4.37 25.97 -9.50
C PRO A 277 5.80 26.11 -8.95
N ASN A 278 6.10 27.19 -8.28
CA ASN A 278 7.43 27.49 -7.76
C ASN A 278 7.85 26.65 -6.53
N VAL A 279 6.94 25.85 -5.93
CA VAL A 279 7.28 24.96 -4.83
C VAL A 279 7.64 23.54 -5.30
N TYR A 280 7.64 23.29 -6.59
CA TYR A 280 7.95 21.98 -7.18
C TYR A 280 9.28 21.99 -7.94
N GLY A 281 10.03 20.91 -7.82
CA GLY A 281 11.15 20.61 -8.68
C GLY A 281 10.71 20.21 -10.10
N ASN A 282 11.67 20.20 -11.04
CA ASN A 282 11.40 19.82 -12.43
C ASN A 282 11.17 18.30 -12.62
N ASP A 283 11.22 17.53 -11.57
CA ASP A 283 11.10 16.07 -11.54
C ASP A 283 9.66 15.56 -11.39
N ARG A 284 8.66 16.46 -11.38
CA ARG A 284 7.24 16.15 -11.18
C ARG A 284 6.50 15.88 -12.49
N VAL A 285 5.60 14.91 -12.43
CA VAL A 285 4.48 14.68 -13.38
C VAL A 285 3.21 14.64 -12.56
N PHE A 286 2.17 15.32 -13.02
CA PHE A 286 0.88 15.37 -12.33
C PHE A 286 -0.15 14.51 -13.08
N VAL A 287 -0.90 13.69 -12.34
CA VAL A 287 -2.08 12.99 -12.86
C VAL A 287 -3.28 13.40 -12.04
N SER A 288 -4.24 14.04 -12.70
CA SER A 288 -5.51 14.42 -12.10
C SER A 288 -6.56 13.35 -12.36
N ILE A 289 -7.22 12.85 -11.30
CA ILE A 289 -8.32 11.88 -11.39
C ILE A 289 -9.56 12.53 -10.76
N SER A 290 -10.56 12.87 -11.57
CA SER A 290 -11.78 13.53 -11.12
C SER A 290 -13.00 12.61 -11.20
N PHE A 291 -13.94 12.82 -10.30
CA PHE A 291 -15.29 12.28 -10.39
C PHE A 291 -16.24 13.35 -10.94
N GLY A 292 -16.77 13.13 -12.13
CA GLY A 292 -17.52 14.17 -12.84
C GLY A 292 -16.65 15.34 -13.28
N SER A 293 -17.10 16.56 -13.04
CA SER A 293 -16.36 17.77 -13.43
C SER A 293 -15.28 18.09 -12.41
N LEU A 294 -14.08 18.37 -12.89
CA LEU A 294 -12.97 18.83 -12.05
C LEU A 294 -13.35 20.17 -11.39
N ALA A 295 -13.08 20.31 -10.10
CA ALA A 295 -13.31 21.53 -9.35
C ALA A 295 -12.50 22.69 -9.97
N GLU A 296 -13.12 23.85 -10.11
CA GLU A 296 -12.51 25.01 -10.80
C GLU A 296 -11.19 25.46 -10.15
N GLU A 297 -11.12 25.46 -8.82
CA GLU A 297 -9.88 25.78 -8.10
C GLU A 297 -8.74 24.81 -8.45
N THR A 298 -9.02 23.50 -8.46
CA THR A 298 -8.06 22.47 -8.83
C THR A 298 -7.61 22.62 -10.28
N LYS A 299 -8.56 22.91 -11.18
CA LYS A 299 -8.28 23.16 -12.60
C LYS A 299 -7.34 24.34 -12.80
N ILE A 300 -7.60 25.47 -12.14
CA ILE A 300 -6.74 26.67 -12.20
C ILE A 300 -5.32 26.35 -11.74
N LYS A 301 -5.16 25.59 -10.65
CA LYS A 301 -3.84 25.17 -10.16
C LYS A 301 -3.11 24.26 -11.15
N LEU A 302 -3.81 23.28 -11.72
CA LEU A 302 -3.23 22.36 -12.72
C LEU A 302 -2.86 23.10 -14.03
N ASP A 303 -3.70 24.02 -14.51
CA ASP A 303 -3.40 24.85 -15.67
C ASP A 303 -2.17 25.75 -15.43
N SER A 304 -1.99 26.24 -14.20
CA SER A 304 -0.80 27.00 -13.81
C SER A 304 0.46 26.11 -13.81
N LEU A 305 0.37 24.87 -13.31
CA LEU A 305 1.46 23.89 -13.34
C LEU A 305 1.84 23.54 -14.79
N ALA A 306 0.84 23.27 -15.64
CA ALA A 306 1.06 23.00 -17.07
C ALA A 306 1.74 24.20 -17.77
N SER A 307 1.30 25.43 -17.48
CA SER A 307 1.89 26.66 -18.01
C SER A 307 3.34 26.87 -17.54
N ALA A 308 3.70 26.36 -16.38
CA ALA A 308 5.05 26.38 -15.85
C ALA A 308 5.94 25.24 -16.40
N GLY A 309 5.40 24.35 -17.24
CA GLY A 309 6.13 23.27 -17.92
C GLY A 309 6.10 21.93 -17.20
N HIS A 310 5.24 21.75 -16.20
CA HIS A 310 4.99 20.44 -15.62
C HIS A 310 4.00 19.64 -16.48
N PRO A 311 4.30 18.37 -16.81
CA PRO A 311 3.32 17.51 -17.48
C PRO A 311 2.10 17.27 -16.59
N VAL A 312 0.89 17.39 -17.18
CA VAL A 312 -0.38 17.12 -16.51
C VAL A 312 -1.20 16.17 -17.38
N ILE A 313 -1.59 15.04 -16.80
CA ILE A 313 -2.44 14.03 -17.42
C ILE A 313 -3.80 14.08 -16.71
N TYR A 314 -4.89 14.12 -17.49
CA TYR A 314 -6.24 14.17 -16.95
C TYR A 314 -6.95 12.84 -17.14
N ARG A 315 -7.61 12.37 -16.08
CA ARG A 315 -8.51 11.22 -16.07
C ARG A 315 -9.83 11.63 -15.43
N LYS A 316 -10.92 11.07 -15.93
CA LYS A 316 -12.25 11.39 -15.45
C LYS A 316 -13.08 10.11 -15.33
N LEU A 317 -13.77 9.96 -14.20
CA LEU A 317 -14.81 8.97 -13.99
C LEU A 317 -16.16 9.70 -14.02
N ASP A 318 -17.11 9.14 -14.76
CA ASP A 318 -18.48 9.65 -14.82
C ASP A 318 -19.43 8.86 -13.91
N ASP A 319 -19.07 7.60 -13.60
CA ASP A 319 -19.75 6.70 -12.66
C ASP A 319 -18.73 6.11 -11.67
N LEU A 320 -19.17 5.75 -10.47
CA LEU A 320 -18.28 5.13 -9.48
C LEU A 320 -17.84 3.71 -9.89
N TYR A 321 -18.64 3.01 -10.67
CA TYR A 321 -18.29 1.70 -11.22
C TYR A 321 -17.20 1.78 -12.30
N ASP A 322 -16.90 2.98 -12.84
CA ASP A 322 -15.73 3.22 -13.70
C ASP A 322 -14.40 2.92 -12.96
N LEU A 323 -14.42 2.74 -11.63
CA LEU A 323 -13.27 2.22 -10.89
C LEU A 323 -12.78 0.87 -11.44
N GLY A 324 -13.66 0.02 -11.94
CA GLY A 324 -13.27 -1.20 -12.63
C GLY A 324 -12.39 -0.93 -13.85
N ALA A 325 -12.73 0.08 -14.64
CA ALA A 325 -11.92 0.54 -15.76
C ALA A 325 -10.59 1.16 -15.30
N GLU A 326 -10.60 1.96 -14.23
CA GLU A 326 -9.39 2.58 -13.68
C GLU A 326 -8.40 1.51 -13.19
N PHE A 327 -8.85 0.50 -12.44
CA PHE A 327 -8.00 -0.59 -12.01
C PHE A 327 -7.30 -1.25 -13.22
N PHE A 328 -8.04 -1.65 -14.23
CA PHE A 328 -7.45 -2.30 -15.40
C PHE A 328 -6.50 -1.37 -16.17
N GLN A 329 -6.87 -0.10 -16.37
CA GLN A 329 -6.03 0.84 -17.11
C GLN A 329 -4.71 1.16 -16.40
N TRP A 330 -4.73 1.30 -15.08
CA TRP A 330 -3.51 1.53 -14.31
C TRP A 330 -2.61 0.30 -14.28
N GLU A 331 -3.18 -0.92 -14.15
CA GLU A 331 -2.43 -2.17 -14.25
C GLU A 331 -1.72 -2.26 -15.61
N PHE A 332 -2.44 -1.97 -16.70
CA PHE A 332 -1.87 -2.01 -18.04
C PHE A 332 -0.82 -0.91 -18.27
N ALA A 333 -1.10 0.32 -17.86
CA ALA A 333 -0.14 1.43 -17.94
C ALA A 333 1.14 1.16 -17.14
N THR A 334 1.01 0.54 -15.97
CA THR A 334 2.16 0.13 -15.14
C THR A 334 3.01 -0.93 -15.83
N ALA A 335 2.39 -1.92 -16.46
CA ALA A 335 3.10 -2.93 -17.24
C ALA A 335 3.87 -2.28 -18.42
N VAL A 336 3.25 -1.32 -19.11
CA VAL A 336 3.87 -0.54 -20.19
C VAL A 336 5.02 0.34 -19.67
N ALA A 337 4.83 1.04 -18.56
CA ALA A 337 5.89 1.84 -17.92
C ALA A 337 7.09 0.97 -17.53
N GLY A 338 6.85 -0.23 -16.98
CA GLY A 338 7.91 -1.20 -16.68
C GLY A 338 8.69 -1.62 -17.93
N TRP A 339 7.99 -1.86 -19.05
CA TRP A 339 8.65 -2.09 -20.33
C TRP A 339 9.53 -0.89 -20.75
N ARG A 340 8.99 0.33 -20.64
CA ARG A 340 9.72 1.54 -21.05
C ARG A 340 10.94 1.82 -20.19
N LEU A 341 10.88 1.47 -18.90
CA LEU A 341 12.00 1.52 -17.96
C LEU A 341 12.99 0.35 -18.17
N GLY A 342 12.62 -0.72 -18.89
CA GLY A 342 13.43 -1.90 -19.12
C GLY A 342 13.60 -2.80 -17.89
N ILE A 343 12.58 -2.84 -17.03
CA ILE A 343 12.52 -3.64 -15.80
C ILE A 343 11.41 -4.68 -15.87
N ASN A 344 11.43 -5.68 -14.97
CA ASN A 344 10.30 -6.58 -14.75
C ASN A 344 9.29 -5.94 -13.79
N PRO A 345 8.06 -5.55 -14.21
CA PRO A 345 7.10 -4.91 -13.33
C PRO A 345 6.31 -5.90 -12.44
N PHE A 346 6.58 -7.20 -12.54
CA PHE A 346 5.76 -8.24 -11.89
C PHE A 346 6.44 -8.93 -10.70
N ASP A 347 7.72 -8.69 -10.47
CA ASP A 347 8.45 -9.16 -9.30
C ASP A 347 8.64 -8.07 -8.24
N GLN A 348 9.11 -8.45 -7.05
CA GLN A 348 9.42 -7.55 -5.93
C GLN A 348 10.58 -8.09 -5.09
N PRO A 349 11.81 -8.11 -5.64
CA PRO A 349 12.93 -8.81 -5.01
C PRO A 349 13.36 -8.22 -3.66
N ASN A 350 13.09 -6.94 -3.40
CA ASN A 350 13.57 -6.24 -2.21
C ASN A 350 12.61 -6.29 -1.00
N VAL A 351 11.37 -6.72 -1.21
CA VAL A 351 10.39 -6.90 -0.11
C VAL A 351 10.82 -8.04 0.82
N GLN A 352 11.47 -9.09 0.28
CA GLN A 352 11.88 -10.25 1.07
C GLN A 352 12.93 -9.89 2.14
N GLU A 353 13.79 -8.93 1.90
CA GLU A 353 14.83 -8.51 2.84
C GLU A 353 14.28 -8.00 4.18
N ALA A 354 13.24 -7.16 4.14
CA ALA A 354 12.60 -6.66 5.35
C ALA A 354 11.87 -7.79 6.12
N LYS A 355 11.24 -8.73 5.40
CA LYS A 355 10.59 -9.89 6.00
C LYS A 355 11.58 -10.81 6.69
N ASP A 356 12.73 -11.07 6.08
CA ASP A 356 13.76 -11.92 6.65
C ASP A 356 14.39 -11.26 7.90
N ALA A 357 14.66 -9.95 7.84
CA ALA A 357 15.14 -9.18 8.99
C ALA A 357 14.12 -9.20 10.16
N THR A 358 12.84 -9.02 9.88
CA THR A 358 11.78 -9.12 10.90
C THR A 358 11.74 -10.51 11.54
N LYS A 359 11.81 -11.59 10.76
CA LYS A 359 11.85 -12.97 11.28
C LYS A 359 13.07 -13.24 12.16
N GLU A 360 14.23 -12.73 11.79
CA GLU A 360 15.45 -12.85 12.57
C GLU A 360 15.32 -12.12 13.91
N LEU A 361 14.76 -10.89 13.91
CA LEU A 361 14.51 -10.11 15.11
C LEU A 361 13.51 -10.80 16.05
N LEU A 362 12.41 -11.32 15.54
CA LEU A 362 11.45 -12.09 16.34
C LEU A 362 12.08 -13.37 16.91
N SER A 363 12.89 -14.07 16.12
CA SER A 363 13.63 -15.24 16.60
C SER A 363 14.64 -14.87 17.71
N THR A 364 15.23 -13.69 17.64
CA THR A 364 16.12 -13.17 18.68
C THR A 364 15.34 -12.79 19.94
N PHE A 365 14.18 -12.13 19.78
CA PHE A 365 13.29 -11.85 20.89
C PHE A 365 12.86 -13.12 21.63
N VAL A 366 12.47 -14.17 20.93
CA VAL A 366 12.10 -15.47 21.54
C VAL A 366 13.22 -16.05 22.38
N ARG A 367 14.49 -15.88 21.96
CA ARG A 367 15.66 -16.41 22.67
C ARG A 367 16.12 -15.55 23.84
N ARG A 368 16.02 -14.21 23.73
CA ARG A 368 16.64 -13.26 24.67
C ARG A 368 15.63 -12.51 25.53
N GLY A 369 14.33 -12.50 25.15
CA GLY A 369 13.29 -11.75 25.83
C GLY A 369 13.24 -10.26 25.49
N HIS A 370 14.09 -9.78 24.59
CA HIS A 370 14.11 -8.40 24.11
C HIS A 370 14.58 -8.33 22.66
N LEU A 371 14.18 -7.29 21.93
CA LEU A 371 14.73 -6.95 20.61
C LEU A 371 16.12 -6.35 20.77
N ASP A 372 16.90 -6.37 19.70
CA ASP A 372 18.20 -5.70 19.68
C ASP A 372 18.05 -4.18 19.88
N GLU A 373 19.00 -3.59 20.56
CA GLU A 373 19.05 -2.13 20.77
C GLU A 373 19.35 -1.40 19.46
N ARG A 374 18.86 -0.17 19.36
CA ARG A 374 19.16 0.78 18.28
C ARG A 374 20.34 1.66 18.69
N ASN A 375 21.17 2.07 17.72
CA ASN A 375 22.26 3.01 17.98
C ASN A 375 21.70 4.43 18.23
N LYS A 376 21.62 4.83 19.50
CA LYS A 376 21.19 6.16 19.92
C LYS A 376 22.27 7.19 19.62
N ILE A 377 21.92 8.26 18.89
CA ILE A 377 22.87 9.31 18.49
C ILE A 377 22.54 10.69 19.08
N ALA A 378 21.31 10.96 19.49
CA ALA A 378 20.89 12.15 20.22
C ALA A 378 19.58 11.90 20.97
N ALA A 379 19.30 12.71 22.01
CA ALA A 379 17.98 12.74 22.65
C ALA A 379 17.72 14.07 23.33
N ASP A 380 16.45 14.41 23.47
CA ASP A 380 15.93 15.47 24.30
C ASP A 380 14.66 15.03 25.05
N ASP A 381 13.90 15.97 25.60
CA ASP A 381 12.68 15.66 26.35
C ASP A 381 11.51 15.16 25.48
N LEU A 382 11.57 15.33 24.15
CA LEU A 382 10.48 15.04 23.23
C LEU A 382 10.77 13.86 22.31
N MET A 383 12.04 13.55 22.04
CA MET A 383 12.40 12.49 21.13
C MET A 383 13.80 11.92 21.33
N THR A 384 13.99 10.68 20.92
CA THR A 384 15.30 10.03 20.79
C THR A 384 15.58 9.76 19.31
N ILE A 385 16.79 10.13 18.85
CA ILE A 385 17.22 9.89 17.48
C ILE A 385 18.18 8.70 17.44
N TYR A 386 17.94 7.82 16.48
CA TYR A 386 18.75 6.64 16.19
C TYR A 386 19.39 6.74 14.80
N GLY A 387 20.63 6.33 14.70
CA GLY A 387 21.39 6.25 13.46
C GLY A 387 21.69 4.81 13.06
N GLY A 388 22.35 4.62 11.90
CA GLY A 388 22.98 3.35 11.55
C GLY A 388 24.13 3.01 12.52
N ASP A 389 24.66 1.77 12.41
CA ASP A 389 25.65 1.25 13.35
C ASP A 389 26.93 2.12 13.44
N ASP A 390 27.32 2.77 12.34
CA ASP A 390 28.50 3.65 12.26
C ASP A 390 28.21 5.12 12.58
N ALA A 391 26.96 5.48 12.91
CA ALA A 391 26.59 6.85 13.21
C ALA A 391 27.14 7.26 14.59
N GLN A 392 27.75 8.46 14.63
CA GLN A 392 28.33 9.01 15.84
C GLN A 392 27.31 9.84 16.62
N GLU A 393 27.47 9.89 17.93
CA GLU A 393 26.71 10.79 18.80
C GLU A 393 26.86 12.26 18.34
N ALA A 394 25.80 13.01 18.47
CA ALA A 394 25.72 14.43 18.16
C ALA A 394 25.39 15.24 19.43
N GLU A 395 25.71 16.53 19.40
CA GLU A 395 25.49 17.41 20.55
C GLU A 395 24.00 17.66 20.85
N SER A 396 23.15 17.61 19.83
CA SER A 396 21.71 17.84 20.00
C SER A 396 20.85 17.16 18.91
N VAL A 397 19.59 16.93 19.26
CA VAL A 397 18.54 16.47 18.32
C VAL A 397 18.43 17.41 17.12
N SER A 398 18.37 18.72 17.35
CA SER A 398 18.25 19.73 16.28
C SER A 398 19.43 19.70 15.30
N GLU A 399 20.63 19.40 15.77
CA GLU A 399 21.81 19.26 14.91
C GLU A 399 21.66 18.05 13.97
N VAL A 400 21.27 16.89 14.51
CA VAL A 400 21.06 15.66 13.70
C VAL A 400 20.01 15.90 12.63
N LEU A 401 18.85 16.45 13.02
CA LEU A 401 17.74 16.71 12.11
C LEU A 401 18.14 17.65 10.97
N ARG A 402 18.77 18.78 11.29
CA ARG A 402 19.25 19.73 10.26
C ARG A 402 20.32 19.13 9.37
N ARG A 403 21.27 18.38 9.91
CA ARG A 403 22.29 17.69 9.13
C ARG A 403 21.68 16.64 8.20
N HIS A 404 20.67 15.89 8.67
CA HIS A 404 19.99 14.92 7.84
C HIS A 404 19.20 15.60 6.72
N LEU A 405 18.45 16.66 7.02
CA LEU A 405 17.75 17.45 6.00
C LEU A 405 18.73 18.13 5.01
N ALA A 406 19.87 18.62 5.47
CA ALA A 406 20.91 19.21 4.61
C ALA A 406 21.54 18.18 3.64
N SER A 407 21.31 16.88 3.82
CA SER A 407 21.72 15.85 2.89
C SER A 407 20.84 15.74 1.64
N VAL A 408 19.70 16.44 1.62
CA VAL A 408 18.77 16.48 0.48
C VAL A 408 19.41 17.17 -0.71
N ARG A 409 19.26 16.60 -1.90
CA ARG A 409 19.81 17.06 -3.17
C ARG A 409 18.69 17.27 -4.18
N PRO A 410 18.90 18.06 -5.22
CA PRO A 410 17.94 18.16 -6.33
C PRO A 410 17.64 16.78 -6.94
N GLY A 411 16.35 16.47 -7.12
CA GLY A 411 15.88 15.17 -7.59
C GLY A 411 15.67 14.11 -6.49
N ASP A 412 16.01 14.43 -5.25
CA ASP A 412 15.68 13.57 -4.10
C ASP A 412 14.18 13.63 -3.76
N TYR A 413 13.76 12.75 -2.86
CA TYR A 413 12.48 12.83 -2.16
C TYR A 413 12.69 12.58 -0.66
N ILE A 414 11.78 13.11 0.15
CA ILE A 414 11.74 12.89 1.59
C ILE A 414 10.61 11.91 1.87
N ALA A 415 10.83 10.93 2.73
CA ALA A 415 9.80 9.97 3.12
C ALA A 415 9.71 9.83 4.64
N PHE A 416 8.50 10.02 5.17
CA PHE A 416 8.14 9.69 6.55
C PHE A 416 7.58 8.27 6.61
N LEU A 417 8.27 7.40 7.36
CA LEU A 417 7.96 5.99 7.54
C LEU A 417 7.42 5.80 8.96
N ASN A 418 6.10 5.87 9.14
CA ASN A 418 5.47 6.03 10.45
C ASN A 418 4.99 4.69 11.00
N TYR A 419 5.55 4.28 12.14
CA TYR A 419 5.08 3.15 12.96
C TYR A 419 4.43 3.70 14.24
N ILE A 420 3.40 4.48 14.03
CA ILE A 420 2.56 5.15 15.03
C ILE A 420 1.10 4.97 14.66
N GLU A 421 0.19 5.15 15.61
CA GLU A 421 -1.24 5.11 15.35
C GLU A 421 -1.65 6.15 14.30
N GLU A 422 -2.51 5.75 13.34
CA GLU A 422 -3.10 6.64 12.34
C GLU A 422 -4.34 7.31 12.93
N THR A 423 -4.23 8.61 13.27
CA THR A 423 -5.35 9.44 13.74
C THR A 423 -5.46 10.71 12.91
N PRO A 424 -6.66 11.34 12.85
CA PRO A 424 -6.84 12.61 12.11
C PRO A 424 -5.91 13.74 12.57
N GLU A 425 -5.54 13.77 13.86
CA GLU A 425 -4.63 14.75 14.44
C GLU A 425 -3.19 14.52 13.98
N ILE A 426 -2.74 13.25 13.98
CA ILE A 426 -1.42 12.84 13.51
C ILE A 426 -1.30 13.08 12.01
N ASP A 427 -2.32 12.70 11.23
CA ASP A 427 -2.35 12.95 9.78
C ASP A 427 -2.21 14.44 9.46
N ARG A 428 -2.92 15.29 10.19
CA ARG A 428 -2.83 16.74 10.00
C ARG A 428 -1.43 17.25 10.29
N ALA A 429 -0.81 16.83 11.40
CA ALA A 429 0.55 17.22 11.76
C ALA A 429 1.59 16.77 10.71
N LEU A 430 1.46 15.54 10.20
CA LEU A 430 2.30 15.01 9.13
C LEU A 430 2.09 15.77 7.81
N GLN A 431 0.85 16.15 7.47
CA GLN A 431 0.56 16.94 6.28
C GLN A 431 1.14 18.35 6.35
N GLU A 432 1.06 19.01 7.51
CA GLU A 432 1.67 20.32 7.72
C GLU A 432 3.19 20.25 7.56
N LEU A 433 3.84 19.25 8.15
CA LEU A 433 5.27 19.01 8.01
C LEU A 433 5.65 18.71 6.55
N ARG A 434 4.87 17.89 5.87
CA ARG A 434 5.03 17.54 4.47
C ARG A 434 5.01 18.77 3.56
N VAL A 435 4.02 19.65 3.72
CA VAL A 435 3.89 20.89 2.94
C VAL A 435 5.07 21.81 3.21
N GLN A 436 5.45 21.99 4.48
CA GLN A 436 6.57 22.83 4.86
C GLN A 436 7.89 22.37 4.21
N LEU A 437 8.19 21.07 4.28
CA LEU A 437 9.42 20.52 3.69
C LEU A 437 9.41 20.57 2.16
N ARG A 438 8.28 20.29 1.52
CA ARG A 438 8.14 20.47 0.06
C ARG A 438 8.44 21.91 -0.34
N ASP A 439 7.81 22.88 0.33
CA ASP A 439 7.95 24.30 0.00
C ASP A 439 9.38 24.80 0.22
N ALA A 440 10.07 24.28 1.24
CA ALA A 440 11.46 24.65 1.55
C ALA A 440 12.49 23.97 0.64
N THR A 441 12.26 22.71 0.25
CA THR A 441 13.26 21.90 -0.48
C THR A 441 12.96 21.71 -1.96
N HIS A 442 11.73 21.99 -2.41
CA HIS A 442 11.16 21.70 -3.72
C HIS A 442 11.13 20.19 -4.06
N CYS A 443 11.43 19.32 -3.10
CA CYS A 443 11.40 17.87 -3.27
C CYS A 443 10.01 17.29 -3.06
N ALA A 444 9.76 16.11 -3.61
CA ALA A 444 8.60 15.30 -3.25
C ALA A 444 8.70 14.87 -1.78
N VAL A 445 7.59 14.95 -1.06
CA VAL A 445 7.52 14.46 0.31
C VAL A 445 6.39 13.46 0.41
N THR A 446 6.71 12.23 0.82
CA THR A 446 5.74 11.14 1.01
C THR A 446 5.59 10.82 2.48
N THR A 447 4.44 10.28 2.86
CA THR A 447 4.19 9.75 4.20
C THR A 447 3.47 8.42 4.06
N GLY A 448 3.83 7.44 4.87
CA GLY A 448 3.20 6.12 4.87
C GLY A 448 3.22 5.52 6.27
N TYR A 449 2.18 4.76 6.60
CA TYR A 449 2.09 4.02 7.86
C TYR A 449 2.62 2.60 7.71
N GLY A 450 3.43 2.18 8.68
CA GLY A 450 3.93 0.81 8.77
C GLY A 450 3.01 -0.08 9.62
N PRO A 451 2.87 -1.36 9.27
CA PRO A 451 3.62 -2.06 8.22
C PRO A 451 3.04 -1.91 6.80
N ARG A 452 1.92 -1.20 6.58
CA ARG A 452 1.25 -1.07 5.27
C ARG A 452 2.24 -0.70 4.15
N PHE A 453 3.09 0.33 4.36
CA PHE A 453 4.02 0.77 3.31
C PHE A 453 5.10 -0.28 2.97
N LEU A 454 5.41 -1.25 3.84
CA LEU A 454 6.31 -2.36 3.51
C LEU A 454 5.79 -3.20 2.34
N HIS A 455 4.47 -3.20 2.16
CA HIS A 455 3.74 -3.90 1.10
C HIS A 455 3.32 -2.95 -0.04
N SER A 456 3.89 -1.74 -0.12
CA SER A 456 3.65 -0.76 -1.19
C SER A 456 4.97 -0.08 -1.61
N THR A 457 5.31 1.07 -1.03
CA THR A 457 6.50 1.86 -1.37
C THR A 457 7.81 1.22 -0.92
N GLY A 458 7.77 0.27 0.01
CA GLY A 458 8.96 -0.39 0.57
C GLY A 458 9.88 -1.04 -0.47
N GLN A 459 9.33 -1.54 -1.59
CA GLN A 459 10.12 -2.04 -2.72
C GLN A 459 10.93 -0.90 -3.36
N LEU A 460 10.31 0.24 -3.62
CA LEU A 460 10.95 1.41 -4.24
C LEU A 460 12.00 2.03 -3.31
N HIS A 461 11.72 2.15 -2.03
CA HIS A 461 12.67 2.69 -1.06
C HIS A 461 13.98 1.90 -1.01
N LYS A 462 13.91 0.60 -1.22
CA LYS A 462 15.06 -0.32 -1.17
C LYS A 462 15.68 -0.58 -2.55
N GLY A 463 14.84 -0.79 -3.57
CA GLY A 463 15.27 -1.21 -4.91
C GLY A 463 15.35 -0.09 -5.95
N GLY A 464 14.70 1.05 -5.69
CA GLY A 464 14.70 2.20 -6.56
C GLY A 464 16.02 3.00 -6.54
N PRO A 465 16.04 4.18 -7.20
CA PRO A 465 17.19 5.08 -7.17
C PRO A 465 17.57 5.48 -5.74
N ASP A 466 18.85 5.80 -5.52
CA ASP A 466 19.32 6.31 -4.22
C ASP A 466 19.02 7.81 -4.07
N THR A 467 17.75 8.16 -4.15
CA THR A 467 17.24 9.53 -4.06
C THR A 467 16.34 9.75 -2.83
N GLY A 468 16.18 8.73 -1.97
CA GLY A 468 15.36 8.82 -0.75
C GLY A 468 16.13 9.39 0.45
N VAL A 469 15.50 10.30 1.19
CA VAL A 469 15.91 10.76 2.54
C VAL A 469 14.80 10.38 3.50
N PHE A 470 15.09 9.46 4.43
CA PHE A 470 14.07 8.77 5.23
C PHE A 470 14.08 9.21 6.68
N PHE A 471 12.91 9.53 7.19
CA PHE A 471 12.62 9.75 8.60
C PHE A 471 11.70 8.62 9.07
N GLN A 472 12.24 7.61 9.78
CA GLN A 472 11.40 6.57 10.37
C GLN A 472 10.94 7.03 11.75
N ILE A 473 9.63 7.16 11.93
CA ILE A 473 9.01 7.60 13.18
C ILE A 473 8.39 6.41 13.89
N ILE A 474 8.69 6.26 15.18
CA ILE A 474 8.09 5.28 16.08
C ILE A 474 7.58 5.99 17.33
N ALA A 475 6.59 5.38 17.99
CA ALA A 475 6.09 5.80 19.31
C ALA A 475 5.68 4.59 20.14
N ASN A 476 5.48 4.79 21.43
CA ASN A 476 4.91 3.78 22.31
C ASN A 476 3.42 3.58 22.00
N ASP A 477 2.95 2.34 22.16
CA ASP A 477 1.55 1.99 22.08
C ASP A 477 0.86 2.24 23.43
N ALA A 478 -0.39 2.68 23.41
CA ALA A 478 -1.20 2.83 24.61
C ALA A 478 -1.74 1.48 25.10
N THR A 479 -1.94 0.55 24.17
CA THR A 479 -2.43 -0.81 24.42
C THR A 479 -1.46 -1.85 23.86
N ASP A 480 -1.65 -3.12 24.25
CA ASP A 480 -0.95 -4.24 23.61
C ASP A 480 -1.78 -5.51 23.73
N PHE A 481 -1.64 -6.41 22.75
CA PHE A 481 -2.34 -7.68 22.74
C PHE A 481 -1.39 -8.84 22.48
N ALA A 482 -1.57 -9.92 23.24
CA ALA A 482 -0.93 -11.18 22.95
C ALA A 482 -1.45 -11.78 21.64
N ILE A 483 -0.57 -12.38 20.86
CA ILE A 483 -0.95 -13.11 19.64
C ILE A 483 -1.06 -14.59 20.01
N PRO A 484 -2.25 -15.21 19.94
CA PRO A 484 -2.44 -16.59 20.31
C PRO A 484 -1.51 -17.54 19.55
N GLY A 485 -0.76 -18.35 20.30
CA GLY A 485 0.22 -19.31 19.76
C GLY A 485 1.56 -18.70 19.34
N GLU A 486 1.76 -17.39 19.49
CA GLU A 486 3.06 -16.73 19.30
C GLU A 486 3.66 -16.31 20.65
N PRO A 487 5.00 -16.34 20.81
CA PRO A 487 5.68 -15.93 22.04
C PRO A 487 5.91 -14.41 22.12
N TYR A 488 5.27 -13.62 21.28
CA TYR A 488 5.38 -12.17 21.19
C TYR A 488 3.99 -11.53 21.01
N THR A 489 3.92 -10.24 21.29
CA THR A 489 2.72 -9.41 21.21
C THR A 489 2.68 -8.62 19.90
N PHE A 490 1.59 -7.88 19.63
CA PHE A 490 1.50 -6.99 18.48
C PHE A 490 2.49 -5.82 18.57
N THR A 491 2.71 -5.24 19.77
CA THR A 491 3.77 -4.23 19.97
C THR A 491 5.14 -4.75 19.57
N ILE A 492 5.51 -5.96 20.01
CA ILE A 492 6.81 -6.57 19.66
C ILE A 492 6.90 -6.84 18.16
N LEU A 493 5.82 -7.29 17.53
CA LEU A 493 5.78 -7.50 16.08
C LEU A 493 5.98 -6.18 15.33
N LYS A 494 5.24 -5.12 15.68
CA LYS A 494 5.38 -3.78 15.09
C LYS A 494 6.80 -3.24 15.24
N GLN A 495 7.37 -3.34 16.44
CA GLN A 495 8.75 -2.92 16.71
C GLN A 495 9.78 -3.72 15.91
N ALA A 496 9.59 -5.03 15.75
CA ALA A 496 10.46 -5.86 14.93
C ALA A 496 10.36 -5.50 13.43
N GLN A 497 9.16 -5.17 12.94
CA GLN A 497 8.96 -4.69 11.57
C GLN A 497 9.64 -3.33 11.35
N ALA A 498 9.47 -2.38 12.26
CA ALA A 498 10.13 -1.08 12.20
C ALA A 498 11.66 -1.20 12.23
N LEU A 499 12.21 -2.00 13.14
CA LEU A 499 13.66 -2.20 13.24
C LEU A 499 14.21 -2.96 12.03
N GLY A 500 13.48 -3.96 11.53
CA GLY A 500 13.86 -4.72 10.34
C GLY A 500 13.92 -3.87 9.09
N ASP A 501 12.94 -2.98 8.90
CA ASP A 501 12.91 -2.03 7.80
C ASP A 501 14.04 -1.02 7.88
N PHE A 502 14.26 -0.43 9.06
CA PHE A 502 15.37 0.49 9.32
C PHE A 502 16.73 -0.14 8.95
N ARG A 503 16.99 -1.36 9.44
CA ARG A 503 18.22 -2.09 9.14
C ARG A 503 18.38 -2.40 7.65
N ALA A 504 17.28 -2.73 6.96
CA ALA A 504 17.32 -2.95 5.52
C ALA A 504 17.70 -1.70 4.73
N LEU A 505 17.20 -0.52 5.14
CA LEU A 505 17.58 0.77 4.56
C LEU A 505 19.05 1.11 4.84
N VAL A 506 19.50 0.99 6.09
CA VAL A 506 20.92 1.20 6.48
C VAL A 506 21.85 0.28 5.68
N LYS A 507 21.55 -1.01 5.61
CA LYS A 507 22.35 -2.00 4.88
C LYS A 507 22.49 -1.66 3.40
N ARG A 508 21.50 -0.98 2.83
CA ARG A 508 21.52 -0.51 1.45
C ARG A 508 22.16 0.86 1.27
N GLY A 509 22.74 1.43 2.32
CA GLY A 509 23.38 2.75 2.29
C GLY A 509 22.40 3.90 2.12
N ARG A 510 21.11 3.68 2.40
CA ARG A 510 20.09 4.74 2.31
C ARG A 510 20.27 5.76 3.43
N ARG A 511 19.97 7.02 3.14
CA ARG A 511 20.01 8.13 4.12
C ARG A 511 18.78 8.01 5.03
N VAL A 512 18.92 7.39 6.19
CA VAL A 512 17.83 7.13 7.14
C VAL A 512 18.25 7.48 8.57
N ILE A 513 17.32 8.11 9.30
CA ILE A 513 17.35 8.24 10.76
C ILE A 513 16.06 7.70 11.36
N GLY A 514 16.15 7.11 12.55
CA GLY A 514 15.02 6.71 13.36
C GLY A 514 14.70 7.78 14.41
N ILE A 515 13.43 8.08 14.61
CA ILE A 515 12.92 9.06 15.56
C ILE A 515 11.91 8.36 16.45
N ASP A 516 12.21 8.27 17.73
CA ASP A 516 11.33 7.71 18.74
C ASP A 516 10.70 8.83 19.55
N LEU A 517 9.40 8.96 19.47
CA LEU A 517 8.62 10.01 20.14
C LEU A 517 8.11 9.57 21.53
N GLY A 518 8.37 8.32 21.94
CA GLY A 518 7.88 7.78 23.20
C GLY A 518 6.35 7.94 23.33
N ASP A 519 5.91 8.50 24.46
CA ASP A 519 4.48 8.79 24.71
C ASP A 519 4.05 10.18 24.21
N LYS A 520 4.92 10.89 23.48
CA LYS A 520 4.72 12.30 23.12
C LYS A 520 4.56 12.51 21.61
N THR A 521 3.74 11.70 20.96
CA THR A 521 3.62 11.66 19.49
C THR A 521 3.30 13.03 18.90
N LEU A 522 2.20 13.69 19.28
CA LEU A 522 1.84 15.01 18.73
C LEU A 522 2.83 16.11 19.10
N PRO A 523 3.24 16.29 20.40
CA PRO A 523 4.28 17.25 20.74
C PRO A 523 5.61 17.04 20.02
N GLY A 524 5.98 15.77 19.79
CA GLY A 524 7.19 15.42 19.05
C GLY A 524 7.10 15.79 17.56
N LEU A 525 5.95 15.55 16.90
CA LEU A 525 5.71 15.96 15.52
C LEU A 525 5.72 17.49 15.37
N GLU A 526 5.15 18.23 16.32
CA GLU A 526 5.22 19.69 16.34
C GLU A 526 6.66 20.20 16.52
N ALA A 527 7.44 19.55 17.38
CA ALA A 527 8.86 19.87 17.56
C ALA A 527 9.68 19.58 16.29
N LEU A 528 9.42 18.46 15.60
CA LEU A 528 10.02 18.17 14.30
C LEU A 528 9.75 19.27 13.29
N ARG A 529 8.51 19.74 13.20
CA ARG A 529 8.11 20.83 12.30
C ARG A 529 8.84 22.15 12.61
N ASN A 530 9.10 22.43 13.88
CA ASN A 530 9.80 23.65 14.28
C ASN A 530 11.32 23.60 14.00
N VAL A 531 11.90 22.42 13.87
CA VAL A 531 13.34 22.23 13.62
C VAL A 531 13.64 22.07 12.13
N LEU A 532 12.79 21.32 11.41
CA LEU A 532 12.90 21.05 9.98
C LEU A 532 12.26 22.15 9.15
#